data_43f26894b853196b4d9f6ff6013c915d
#
_entry.id   43f26894b853196b4d9f6ff6013c915d
#
_cell.length_a   1.000
_cell.length_b   1.000
_cell.length_c   1.000
_cell.angle_alpha   90.00
_cell.angle_beta   90.00
_cell.angle_gamma   90.00
#
_symmetry.space_group_name_H-M   'P 1'
#
loop_
_entity.id
_entity.type
_entity.pdbx_description
1 polymer ?
#
loop_
_entity_poly.entity_id
_entity_poly.type
_entity_poly.pdbx_seq_one_letter_code
_entity_poly.pdbx_strand_id
1 'polypeptide(L)'
;MRIATAKLLSSVDGSSATCDSYNPTMLLTLTTTHNPATDLGYLLHKNPAKLHSFELSFGKAHVFYPEATTERCTAALLLDVDPVGLVRGKRGQHEGGTLDQYVNDRPYVLSSFLSVAMGRAFETAMSGRSNGRQELADLPIPLTANLTVVASRAGEGLIRELFEPLGCSVVLQQHPLDEKFPEWGEGSYYSVT
;
A
#
# COMPACT_ATOMS: atom_id res chain seq x y z
N MET A 1 0.74 25.83 14.91
CA MET A 1 -0.16 25.82 13.75
C MET A 1 -0.81 24.44 13.73
N ARG A 2 -2.08 24.36 14.16
CA ARG A 2 -2.81 23.10 14.31
C ARG A 2 -3.19 22.61 12.91
N ILE A 3 -2.60 21.50 12.51
CA ILE A 3 -2.97 20.80 11.26
C ILE A 3 -4.27 20.06 11.56
N ALA A 4 -5.27 20.30 10.74
CA ALA A 4 -6.59 19.71 10.81
C ALA A 4 -6.48 18.18 10.75
N THR A 5 -6.68 17.55 11.88
CA THR A 5 -6.81 16.10 12.00
C THR A 5 -8.05 15.67 11.22
N ALA A 6 -7.83 14.74 10.33
CA ALA A 6 -8.78 14.16 9.42
C ALA A 6 -10.12 13.80 10.07
N LYS A 7 -11.13 14.60 9.75
CA LYS A 7 -12.53 14.30 9.95
C LYS A 7 -13.04 13.65 8.64
N LEU A 8 -12.58 12.44 8.36
CA LEU A 8 -12.92 11.73 7.13
C LEU A 8 -13.50 10.33 7.40
N LEU A 9 -13.93 10.08 8.64
CA LEU A 9 -14.51 8.78 9.03
C LEU A 9 -15.77 8.92 9.89
N SER A 10 -16.63 9.91 9.63
CA SER A 10 -17.98 9.90 10.25
C SER A 10 -18.95 10.80 9.48
N SER A 11 -19.52 10.31 8.41
CA SER A 11 -20.87 10.61 7.94
C SER A 11 -21.23 9.63 6.81
N VAL A 12 -21.62 8.44 7.20
CA VAL A 12 -22.45 7.60 6.32
C VAL A 12 -23.87 7.81 6.78
N ASP A 13 -24.49 8.88 6.29
CA ASP A 13 -25.93 9.05 6.36
C ASP A 13 -26.58 8.04 5.42
N GLY A 14 -27.54 7.29 5.97
CA GLY A 14 -28.30 6.30 5.27
C GLY A 14 -29.08 6.89 4.08
N SER A 15 -28.63 6.57 2.86
CA SER A 15 -29.40 6.80 1.65
C SER A 15 -29.01 5.74 0.63
N SER A 16 -29.98 4.87 0.30
CA SER A 16 -30.09 3.97 -0.85
C SER A 16 -28.79 3.33 -1.35
N ALA A 17 -28.66 2.03 -1.11
CA ALA A 17 -27.66 1.16 -1.70
C ALA A 17 -27.72 1.19 -3.23
N THR A 18 -27.06 2.14 -3.84
CA THR A 18 -26.50 1.96 -5.16
C THR A 18 -25.31 1.03 -4.97
N CYS A 19 -25.18 0.03 -5.81
CA CYS A 19 -24.05 -0.87 -5.89
C CYS A 19 -22.80 -0.01 -6.13
N ASP A 20 -22.19 0.46 -5.04
CA ASP A 20 -20.93 1.17 -5.09
C ASP A 20 -19.91 0.19 -5.67
N SER A 21 -19.40 0.54 -6.84
CA SER A 21 -18.32 -0.19 -7.49
C SER A 21 -17.20 -0.34 -6.47
N TYR A 22 -16.99 -1.57 -5.97
CA TYR A 22 -15.92 -1.89 -5.05
C TYR A 22 -14.59 -1.54 -5.72
N ASN A 23 -14.01 -0.43 -5.29
CA ASN A 23 -12.73 0.03 -5.81
C ASN A 23 -11.63 -0.57 -4.92
N PRO A 24 -10.86 -1.54 -5.39
CA PRO A 24 -9.85 -2.20 -4.58
C PRO A 24 -8.73 -1.22 -4.26
N THR A 25 -8.65 -0.85 -3.00
CA THR A 25 -7.66 0.07 -2.47
C THR A 25 -6.64 -0.68 -1.62
N MET A 26 -5.35 -0.47 -1.86
CA MET A 26 -4.28 -1.02 -1.04
C MET A 26 -3.51 0.10 -0.35
N LEU A 27 -3.13 -0.15 0.89
CA LEU A 27 -2.38 0.78 1.71
C LEU A 27 -1.10 0.11 2.23
N LEU A 28 0.03 0.73 1.94
CA LEU A 28 1.31 0.47 2.58
C LEU A 28 1.68 1.68 3.44
N THR A 29 2.02 1.46 4.70
CA THR A 29 2.60 2.51 5.53
C THR A 29 4.03 2.14 5.93
N LEU A 30 4.91 3.16 5.94
CA LEU A 30 6.29 3.07 6.38
C LEU A 30 6.47 4.06 7.53
N THR A 31 6.78 3.56 8.71
CA THR A 31 6.96 4.38 9.91
C THR A 31 8.38 4.26 10.43
N THR A 32 8.98 5.39 10.80
CA THR A 32 10.26 5.42 11.50
C THR A 32 10.18 6.23 12.79
N THR A 33 11.00 5.84 13.76
CA THR A 33 11.27 6.57 15.01
C THR A 33 12.73 7.03 15.09
N HIS A 34 13.45 6.97 13.96
CA HIS A 34 14.80 7.56 13.87
C HIS A 34 14.72 9.06 14.17
N ASN A 35 15.68 9.60 14.89
CA ASN A 35 15.67 11.03 15.25
C ASN A 35 16.72 11.80 14.41
N PRO A 36 16.29 12.79 13.60
CA PRO A 36 14.92 13.28 13.41
C PRO A 36 14.12 12.39 12.44
N ALA A 37 12.90 11.97 12.83
CA ALA A 37 12.08 11.06 12.04
C ALA A 37 11.62 11.65 10.68
N THR A 38 11.60 12.97 10.57
CA THR A 38 11.33 13.70 9.31
C THR A 38 12.35 13.39 8.19
N ASP A 39 13.50 12.81 8.52
CA ASP A 39 14.49 12.34 7.56
C ASP A 39 13.94 11.26 6.61
N LEU A 40 12.86 10.57 7.00
CA LEU A 40 12.13 9.66 6.11
C LEU A 40 11.71 10.34 4.79
N GLY A 41 11.37 11.63 4.84
CA GLY A 41 11.03 12.41 3.65
C GLY A 41 12.20 12.55 2.67
N TYR A 42 13.43 12.66 3.15
CA TYR A 42 14.62 12.69 2.32
C TYR A 42 14.94 11.31 1.74
N LEU A 43 14.81 10.25 2.55
CA LEU A 43 15.01 8.86 2.09
C LEU A 43 14.04 8.47 1.00
N LEU A 44 12.76 8.77 1.16
CA LEU A 44 11.73 8.47 0.17
C LEU A 44 11.68 9.48 -0.99
N HIS A 45 12.48 10.55 -0.91
CA HIS A 45 12.51 11.65 -1.87
C HIS A 45 11.11 12.26 -2.09
N LYS A 46 10.35 12.43 -1.01
CA LYS A 46 8.99 12.96 -0.98
C LYS A 46 8.84 13.99 0.12
N ASN A 47 8.34 15.18 -0.23
CA ASN A 47 8.12 16.24 0.75
C ASN A 47 6.92 15.89 1.65
N PRO A 48 7.11 15.76 2.98
CA PRO A 48 6.02 15.42 3.91
C PRO A 48 4.85 16.43 3.93
N ALA A 49 5.08 17.67 3.52
CA ALA A 49 4.04 18.69 3.49
C ALA A 49 3.13 18.63 2.25
N LYS A 50 3.39 17.71 1.32
CA LYS A 50 2.68 17.63 0.03
C LYS A 50 2.11 16.24 -0.21
N LEU A 51 0.95 16.21 -0.87
CA LEU A 51 0.43 14.99 -1.50
C LEU A 51 1.14 14.81 -2.85
N HIS A 52 1.72 13.64 -3.06
CA HIS A 52 2.32 13.23 -4.32
C HIS A 52 1.42 12.20 -5.00
N SER A 53 0.98 12.49 -6.23
CA SER A 53 0.11 11.60 -7.00
C SER A 53 0.82 11.16 -8.28
N PHE A 54 0.65 9.89 -8.64
CA PHE A 54 1.24 9.27 -9.82
C PHE A 54 0.15 8.56 -10.61
N GLU A 55 0.07 8.86 -11.90
CA GLU A 55 -0.78 8.11 -12.83
C GLU A 55 -0.08 6.78 -13.19
N LEU A 56 -0.83 5.70 -13.11
CA LEU A 56 -0.41 4.36 -13.48
C LEU A 56 -1.35 3.82 -14.57
N SER A 57 -0.93 2.81 -15.31
CA SER A 57 -1.77 2.21 -16.37
C SER A 57 -3.04 1.54 -15.83
N PHE A 58 -3.09 1.28 -14.54
CA PHE A 58 -4.17 0.57 -13.84
C PHE A 58 -4.84 1.40 -12.74
N GLY A 59 -4.54 2.70 -12.65
CA GLY A 59 -5.13 3.58 -11.63
C GLY A 59 -4.19 4.69 -11.18
N LYS A 60 -4.29 5.08 -9.93
CA LYS A 60 -3.48 6.14 -9.32
C LYS A 60 -2.82 5.67 -8.03
N ALA A 61 -1.60 6.13 -7.81
CA ALA A 61 -0.91 5.96 -6.54
C ALA A 61 -0.71 7.32 -5.88
N HIS A 62 -0.94 7.39 -4.57
CA HIS A 62 -0.81 8.59 -3.77
C HIS A 62 0.16 8.35 -2.62
N VAL A 63 1.14 9.25 -2.46
CA VAL A 63 2.05 9.25 -1.31
C VAL A 63 1.77 10.48 -0.48
N PHE A 64 1.53 10.29 0.80
CA PHE A 64 1.28 11.33 1.78
C PHE A 64 1.81 10.93 3.14
N TYR A 65 1.88 11.89 4.06
CA TYR A 65 2.40 11.67 5.40
C TYR A 65 1.31 11.97 6.43
N PRO A 66 0.65 10.92 6.98
CA PRO A 66 -0.33 11.09 8.06
C PRO A 66 0.28 11.71 9.30
N GLU A 67 1.55 11.42 9.56
CA GLU A 67 2.30 11.93 10.68
C GLU A 67 3.72 12.28 10.25
N ALA A 68 4.18 13.48 10.58
CA ALA A 68 5.53 13.96 10.29
C ALA A 68 6.01 14.84 11.43
N THR A 69 6.46 14.21 12.52
CA THR A 69 7.09 14.85 13.68
C THR A 69 8.57 14.53 13.74
N THR A 70 9.33 15.16 14.61
CA THR A 70 10.74 14.85 14.84
C THR A 70 10.94 13.49 15.51
N GLU A 71 9.93 13.01 16.24
CA GLU A 71 9.99 11.77 17.01
C GLU A 71 9.44 10.56 16.19
N ARG A 72 8.46 10.83 15.33
CA ARG A 72 7.80 9.81 14.54
C ARG A 72 7.36 10.35 13.18
N CYS A 73 7.67 9.62 12.13
CA CYS A 73 7.24 9.96 10.79
C CYS A 73 6.67 8.72 10.10
N THR A 74 5.48 8.87 9.53
CA THR A 74 4.78 7.81 8.80
C THR A 74 4.50 8.30 7.39
N ALA A 75 5.05 7.60 6.40
CA ALA A 75 4.70 7.75 5.00
C ALA A 75 3.67 6.70 4.61
N ALA A 76 2.66 7.08 3.86
CA ALA A 76 1.62 6.20 3.36
C ALA A 76 1.61 6.21 1.83
N LEU A 77 1.61 5.02 1.23
CA LEU A 77 1.35 4.80 -0.20
C LEU A 77 -0.03 4.18 -0.34
N LEU A 78 -0.95 4.93 -0.89
CA LEU A 78 -2.30 4.51 -1.20
C LEU A 78 -2.39 4.20 -2.69
N LEU A 79 -2.81 3.00 -3.03
CA LEU A 79 -3.07 2.58 -4.40
C LEU A 79 -4.57 2.53 -4.64
N ASP A 80 -5.04 3.37 -5.55
CA ASP A 80 -6.41 3.42 -6.05
C ASP A 80 -6.43 2.81 -7.46
N VAL A 81 -6.97 1.60 -7.56
CA VAL A 81 -7.04 0.85 -8.83
C VAL A 81 -8.32 1.19 -9.55
N ASP A 82 -8.23 1.50 -10.84
CA ASP A 82 -9.40 1.72 -11.72
C ASP A 82 -9.81 0.40 -12.40
N PRO A 83 -10.76 -0.37 -11.83
CA PRO A 83 -11.20 -1.64 -12.41
C PRO A 83 -11.93 -1.44 -13.74
N VAL A 84 -12.59 -0.30 -13.92
CA VAL A 84 -13.32 0.00 -15.15
C VAL A 84 -12.35 0.31 -16.29
N GLY A 85 -11.30 1.08 -16.01
CA GLY A 85 -10.23 1.37 -16.98
C GLY A 85 -9.48 0.12 -17.40
N LEU A 86 -9.26 -0.82 -16.47
CA LEU A 86 -8.63 -2.12 -16.76
C LEU A 86 -9.45 -2.99 -17.71
N VAL A 87 -10.78 -3.06 -17.51
CA VAL A 87 -11.70 -3.85 -18.36
C VAL A 87 -11.91 -3.17 -19.73
N ARG A 88 -12.00 -1.85 -19.74
CA ARG A 88 -12.20 -1.07 -20.95
C ARG A 88 -10.90 -0.85 -21.74
N GLY A 89 -9.77 -1.39 -21.27
CA GLY A 89 -8.42 -1.17 -21.75
C GLY A 89 -8.33 -0.92 -23.24
N LYS A 90 -7.64 0.12 -23.60
CA LYS A 90 -7.34 0.67 -24.96
C LYS A 90 -7.90 -0.20 -26.10
N ARG A 91 -9.14 0.07 -26.46
CA ARG A 91 -9.79 -0.42 -27.68
C ARG A 91 -8.99 0.09 -28.89
N GLY A 92 -7.87 -0.51 -29.15
CA GLY A 92 -7.03 -0.03 -30.25
C GLY A 92 -5.98 -0.97 -30.78
N GLN A 93 -5.61 -2.04 -30.11
CA GLN A 93 -4.53 -2.90 -30.62
C GLN A 93 -4.46 -4.34 -30.09
N HIS A 94 -5.57 -5.01 -29.78
CA HIS A 94 -5.57 -6.48 -29.90
C HIS A 94 -7.02 -6.98 -29.88
N GLU A 95 -7.42 -7.63 -30.98
CA GLU A 95 -8.46 -8.65 -31.00
C GLU A 95 -7.97 -9.82 -30.13
N GLY A 96 -8.08 -9.68 -28.83
CA GLY A 96 -7.70 -10.68 -27.85
C GLY A 96 -8.87 -10.96 -26.92
N GLY A 97 -9.41 -12.16 -27.08
CA GLY A 97 -10.61 -12.61 -26.43
C GLY A 97 -10.56 -12.62 -24.90
N THR A 98 -11.64 -13.04 -24.32
CA THR A 98 -12.04 -13.46 -22.96
C THR A 98 -10.98 -13.56 -21.82
N LEU A 99 -9.70 -13.45 -22.08
CA LEU A 99 -8.62 -13.49 -21.09
C LEU A 99 -8.47 -12.18 -20.29
N ASP A 100 -8.81 -11.02 -20.88
CA ASP A 100 -8.72 -9.73 -20.19
C ASP A 100 -9.74 -9.58 -19.06
N GLN A 101 -10.90 -10.23 -19.21
CA GLN A 101 -11.95 -10.23 -18.20
C GLN A 101 -11.60 -11.10 -16.98
N TYR A 102 -10.69 -12.07 -17.15
CA TYR A 102 -10.33 -13.03 -16.11
C TYR A 102 -9.21 -12.55 -15.16
N VAL A 103 -8.52 -11.49 -15.51
CA VAL A 103 -7.36 -10.98 -14.75
C VAL A 103 -7.77 -10.11 -13.57
N ASN A 104 -8.95 -9.48 -13.62
CA ASN A 104 -9.33 -8.41 -12.71
C ASN A 104 -9.81 -8.87 -11.32
N ASP A 105 -10.25 -10.12 -11.17
CA ASP A 105 -10.82 -10.62 -9.91
C ASP A 105 -9.83 -11.37 -9.01
N ARG A 106 -8.53 -11.35 -9.33
CA ARG A 106 -7.56 -12.14 -8.60
C ARG A 106 -6.74 -11.31 -7.62
N PRO A 107 -6.70 -11.68 -6.33
CA PRO A 107 -5.97 -10.94 -5.28
C PRO A 107 -4.47 -10.73 -5.56
N TYR A 108 -3.83 -11.64 -6.32
CA TYR A 108 -2.41 -11.50 -6.68
C TYR A 108 -2.14 -10.33 -7.65
N VAL A 109 -3.14 -9.90 -8.40
CA VAL A 109 -3.00 -8.75 -9.30
C VAL A 109 -2.78 -7.48 -8.50
N LEU A 110 -3.47 -7.33 -7.36
CA LEU A 110 -3.29 -6.19 -6.46
C LEU A 110 -1.87 -6.11 -5.91
N SER A 111 -1.26 -7.24 -5.54
CA SER A 111 0.13 -7.24 -5.05
C SER A 111 1.12 -6.88 -6.16
N SER A 112 0.87 -7.29 -7.40
CA SER A 112 1.67 -6.87 -8.56
C SER A 112 1.52 -5.36 -8.81
N PHE A 113 0.30 -4.84 -8.73
CA PHE A 113 0.06 -3.41 -8.88
C PHE A 113 0.74 -2.59 -7.77
N LEU A 114 0.70 -3.08 -6.53
CA LEU A 114 1.41 -2.43 -5.43
C LEU A 114 2.92 -2.42 -5.66
N SER A 115 3.52 -3.51 -6.16
CA SER A 115 4.95 -3.56 -6.49
C SER A 115 5.33 -2.52 -7.54
N VAL A 116 4.51 -2.36 -8.59
CA VAL A 116 4.73 -1.33 -9.61
C VAL A 116 4.58 0.08 -9.03
N ALA A 117 3.56 0.29 -8.19
CA ALA A 117 3.35 1.57 -7.51
C ALA A 117 4.52 1.92 -6.59
N MET A 118 5.03 0.97 -5.81
CA MET A 118 6.22 1.13 -4.97
C MET A 118 7.46 1.48 -5.80
N GLY A 119 7.71 0.72 -6.87
CA GLY A 119 8.81 0.99 -7.80
C GLY A 119 8.75 2.41 -8.37
N ARG A 120 7.57 2.86 -8.75
CA ARG A 120 7.37 4.22 -9.28
C ARG A 120 7.48 5.30 -8.21
N ALA A 121 6.89 5.07 -7.02
CA ALA A 121 6.85 6.05 -5.95
C ALA A 121 8.20 6.21 -5.24
N PHE A 122 8.92 5.10 -5.02
CA PHE A 122 10.12 5.03 -4.18
C PHE A 122 11.36 4.57 -4.94
N GLU A 123 11.44 4.78 -6.25
CA GLU A 123 12.54 4.36 -7.13
C GLU A 123 13.92 4.72 -6.56
N THR A 124 14.08 5.95 -6.08
CA THR A 124 15.33 6.46 -5.53
C THR A 124 15.72 5.71 -4.26
N ALA A 125 14.77 5.53 -3.33
CA ALA A 125 14.99 4.81 -2.08
C ALA A 125 15.29 3.32 -2.32
N MET A 126 14.57 2.68 -3.23
CA MET A 126 14.77 1.27 -3.59
C MET A 126 16.12 1.01 -4.27
N SER A 127 16.71 2.04 -4.89
CA SER A 127 18.08 1.95 -5.44
C SER A 127 19.18 2.26 -4.41
N GLY A 128 18.83 2.46 -3.14
CA GLY A 128 19.78 2.80 -2.07
C GLY A 128 20.36 4.20 -2.19
N ARG A 129 19.67 5.11 -2.87
CA ARG A 129 20.14 6.48 -3.10
C ARG A 129 19.28 7.47 -2.33
N SER A 130 19.92 8.53 -1.86
CA SER A 130 19.23 9.70 -1.30
C SER A 130 19.84 10.97 -1.87
N ASN A 131 19.05 11.74 -2.61
CA ASN A 131 19.49 13.01 -3.17
C ASN A 131 19.69 14.04 -2.04
N GLY A 132 20.94 14.38 -1.76
CA GLY A 132 21.33 15.38 -0.75
C GLY A 132 21.63 14.83 0.65
N ARG A 133 21.32 13.56 0.94
CA ARG A 133 21.56 12.91 2.24
C ARG A 133 21.98 11.45 2.08
N GLN A 134 22.99 11.17 1.27
CA GLN A 134 23.43 9.79 1.00
C GLN A 134 23.93 9.08 2.27
N GLU A 135 24.58 9.80 3.18
CA GLU A 135 25.01 9.26 4.47
C GLU A 135 23.86 8.65 5.28
N LEU A 136 22.63 9.19 5.11
CA LEU A 136 21.45 8.68 5.77
C LEU A 136 20.95 7.38 5.12
N ALA A 137 21.07 7.26 3.79
CA ALA A 137 20.70 6.05 3.07
C ALA A 137 21.62 4.86 3.37
N ASP A 138 22.86 5.14 3.77
CA ASP A 138 23.87 4.13 4.12
C ASP A 138 23.75 3.64 5.57
N LEU A 139 22.93 4.31 6.40
CA LEU A 139 22.72 3.94 7.79
C LEU A 139 21.48 3.04 7.96
N PRO A 140 21.57 1.98 8.79
CA PRO A 140 20.40 1.22 9.18
C PRO A 140 19.53 2.07 10.11
N ILE A 141 18.30 2.38 9.69
CA ILE A 141 17.32 3.08 10.52
C ILE A 141 16.20 2.12 10.92
N PRO A 142 15.60 2.29 12.13
CA PRO A 142 14.44 1.52 12.52
C PRO A 142 13.28 1.87 11.58
N LEU A 143 12.73 0.86 10.93
CA LEU A 143 11.64 1.02 9.99
C LEU A 143 10.57 -0.03 10.25
N THR A 144 9.32 0.39 10.39
CA THR A 144 8.15 -0.47 10.45
C THR A 144 7.35 -0.32 9.18
N ALA A 145 7.16 -1.42 8.46
CA ALA A 145 6.28 -1.47 7.30
C ALA A 145 4.97 -2.17 7.68
N ASN A 146 3.83 -1.59 7.29
CA ASN A 146 2.53 -2.23 7.47
C ASN A 146 1.83 -2.34 6.11
N LEU A 147 1.41 -3.56 5.79
CA LEU A 147 0.63 -3.92 4.62
C LEU A 147 -0.75 -4.38 5.08
N THR A 148 -1.80 -3.68 4.68
CA THR A 148 -3.16 -3.95 5.18
C THR A 148 -3.71 -5.28 4.71
N VAL A 149 -3.35 -5.71 3.49
CA VAL A 149 -3.84 -6.98 2.91
C VAL A 149 -2.76 -7.65 2.09
N VAL A 150 -2.37 -8.85 2.51
CA VAL A 150 -1.45 -9.73 1.78
C VAL A 150 -2.12 -11.09 1.61
N ALA A 151 -2.22 -11.56 0.38
CA ALA A 151 -2.75 -12.90 0.09
C ALA A 151 -1.62 -13.94 0.20
N SER A 152 -1.79 -14.94 1.06
CA SER A 152 -0.86 -16.08 1.17
C SER A 152 -1.64 -17.39 1.22
N ARG A 153 -1.59 -18.15 0.13
CA ARG A 153 -2.20 -19.48 0.08
C ARG A 153 -1.40 -20.53 0.87
N ALA A 154 -0.11 -20.28 1.04
CA ALA A 154 0.77 -21.13 1.86
C ALA A 154 0.68 -20.81 3.36
N GLY A 155 -0.20 -19.87 3.73
CA GLY A 155 -0.42 -19.49 5.11
C GLY A 155 0.64 -18.56 5.68
N GLU A 156 0.65 -18.44 7.00
CA GLU A 156 1.54 -17.59 7.79
C GLU A 156 3.02 -17.99 7.64
N GLY A 157 3.29 -19.32 7.58
CA GLY A 157 4.65 -19.85 7.54
C GLY A 157 5.47 -19.28 6.40
N LEU A 158 4.90 -19.18 5.18
CA LEU A 158 5.60 -18.62 4.04
C LEU A 158 5.99 -17.14 4.27
N ILE A 159 5.10 -16.35 4.88
CA ILE A 159 5.39 -14.92 5.12
C ILE A 159 6.56 -14.81 6.11
N ARG A 160 6.57 -15.60 7.17
CA ARG A 160 7.66 -15.63 8.16
C ARG A 160 8.98 -16.09 7.52
N GLU A 161 8.96 -17.18 6.76
CA GLU A 161 10.14 -17.69 6.06
C GLU A 161 10.76 -16.70 5.09
N LEU A 162 9.97 -15.77 4.53
CA LEU A 162 10.48 -14.73 3.63
C LEU A 162 11.14 -13.56 4.37
N PHE A 163 10.63 -13.16 5.52
CA PHE A 163 11.06 -11.92 6.18
C PHE A 163 11.93 -12.12 7.41
N GLU A 164 11.69 -13.16 8.22
CA GLU A 164 12.48 -13.41 9.44
C GLU A 164 13.98 -13.63 9.16
N PRO A 165 14.38 -14.36 8.08
CA PRO A 165 15.80 -14.52 7.75
C PRO A 165 16.50 -13.21 7.39
N LEU A 166 15.74 -12.17 7.02
CA LEU A 166 16.27 -10.83 6.75
C LEU A 166 16.45 -9.99 8.02
N GLY A 167 16.14 -10.58 9.20
CA GLY A 167 16.20 -9.91 10.49
C GLY A 167 14.95 -9.07 10.81
N CYS A 168 13.85 -9.25 10.07
CA CYS A 168 12.58 -8.58 10.35
C CYS A 168 11.80 -9.31 11.46
N SER A 169 11.20 -8.55 12.38
CA SER A 169 10.15 -9.06 13.26
C SER A 169 8.83 -9.01 12.51
N VAL A 170 8.13 -10.15 12.41
CA VAL A 170 6.90 -10.24 11.63
C VAL A 170 5.70 -10.44 12.55
N VAL A 171 4.75 -9.50 12.48
CA VAL A 171 3.45 -9.60 13.14
C VAL A 171 2.39 -9.81 12.08
N LEU A 172 1.58 -10.85 12.23
CA LEU A 172 0.55 -11.23 11.27
C LEU A 172 -0.82 -11.25 11.96
N GLN A 173 -1.80 -10.70 11.27
CA GLN A 173 -3.20 -10.80 11.62
C GLN A 173 -3.94 -11.43 10.45
N GLN A 174 -4.43 -12.64 10.62
CA GLN A 174 -5.25 -13.32 9.63
C GLN A 174 -6.67 -12.73 9.64
N HIS A 175 -7.25 -12.59 8.47
CA HIS A 175 -8.62 -12.08 8.31
C HIS A 175 -9.60 -13.24 8.11
N PRO A 176 -10.82 -13.16 8.68
CA PRO A 176 -11.86 -14.15 8.44
C PRO A 176 -12.23 -14.19 6.95
N LEU A 177 -12.73 -15.32 6.52
CA LEU A 177 -13.21 -15.50 5.14
C LEU A 177 -14.37 -14.54 4.81
N ASP A 178 -15.26 -14.34 5.78
CA ASP A 178 -16.34 -13.37 5.73
C ASP A 178 -16.58 -12.81 7.14
N GLU A 179 -16.60 -11.49 7.30
CA GLU A 179 -16.84 -10.84 8.59
C GLU A 179 -18.25 -11.07 9.14
N LYS A 180 -19.23 -11.31 8.26
CA LYS A 180 -20.63 -11.57 8.63
C LYS A 180 -20.87 -13.04 9.01
N PHE A 181 -20.01 -13.94 8.55
CA PHE A 181 -20.11 -15.38 8.73
C PHE A 181 -18.79 -15.95 9.27
N PRO A 182 -18.42 -15.65 10.53
CA PRO A 182 -17.16 -16.12 11.12
C PRO A 182 -17.02 -17.65 11.17
N GLU A 183 -18.17 -18.36 11.15
CA GLU A 183 -18.22 -19.82 11.11
C GLU A 183 -17.64 -20.42 9.83
N TRP A 184 -17.45 -19.62 8.76
CA TRP A 184 -16.77 -20.06 7.53
C TRP A 184 -15.26 -20.19 7.69
N GLY A 185 -14.74 -19.72 8.83
CA GLY A 185 -13.32 -19.83 9.19
C GLY A 185 -12.46 -18.70 8.64
N GLU A 186 -11.15 -18.92 8.69
CA GLU A 186 -10.14 -17.92 8.33
C GLU A 186 -9.83 -17.95 6.83
N GLY A 187 -9.67 -16.76 6.25
CA GLY A 187 -9.27 -16.58 4.87
C GLY A 187 -7.76 -16.71 4.66
N SER A 188 -7.32 -16.63 3.41
CA SER A 188 -5.89 -16.60 3.04
C SER A 188 -5.30 -15.19 3.00
N TYR A 189 -5.92 -14.24 3.72
CA TYR A 189 -5.52 -12.85 3.75
C TYR A 189 -4.98 -12.45 5.12
N TYR A 190 -3.90 -11.67 5.10
CA TYR A 190 -3.18 -11.25 6.30
C TYR A 190 -2.92 -9.74 6.27
N SER A 191 -3.06 -9.07 7.41
CA SER A 191 -2.34 -7.82 7.67
C SER A 191 -0.95 -8.17 8.16
N VAL A 192 0.07 -7.53 7.60
CA VAL A 192 1.48 -7.81 7.88
C VAL A 192 2.14 -6.54 8.39
N THR A 193 2.79 -6.64 9.54
CA THR A 193 3.61 -5.57 10.11
C THR A 193 4.99 -6.11 10.43
#